data_41a72c16db449173fd54aeaff427673b
#
_entry.id   41a72c16db449173fd54aeaff427673b
#
_cell.length_a   1.000
_cell.length_b   1.000
_cell.length_c   1.000
_cell.angle_alpha   90.00
_cell.angle_beta   90.00
_cell.angle_gamma   90.00
#
_symmetry.space_group_name_H-M   'P 1'
#
loop_
_entity.id
_entity.type
_entity.pdbx_description
1 polymer ?
#
loop_
_entity_poly.entity_id
_entity_poly.type
_entity_poly.pdbx_seq_one_letter_code
_entity_poly.pdbx_strand_id
1 'polypeptide(L)'
;MIICPTCKEEIDDESRYCDQCGQALVYCSSCGRVGKGRRCIYCGGLMVNAEQLLKNREASHTSLGTFSSRIITSGNTTLGSDNSMVTTAGNYQRLPVLTLYNGNLDIRIVGQNGAVIGRRHGPYSQFFQDNMYISGVHAQLVYNKESGWCIIDKHSSNGTRLNDRELLPDVPMSLKSGDLVTLANVSMQVNIE
;
A
#
# COMPACT_ATOMS: atom_id res chain seq x y z
N MET A 1 20.10 3.22 4.92
CA MET A 1 20.41 4.59 4.42
C MET A 1 19.37 5.03 3.42
N ILE A 2 18.91 6.26 3.53
CA ILE A 2 17.92 6.86 2.63
C ILE A 2 18.52 8.11 1.96
N ILE A 3 17.93 8.51 0.84
CA ILE A 3 18.38 9.70 0.11
C ILE A 3 17.50 10.89 0.49
N CYS A 4 18.13 11.98 0.92
CA CYS A 4 17.42 13.22 1.22
C CYS A 4 16.68 13.74 -0.03
N PRO A 5 15.36 14.00 0.07
CA PRO A 5 14.60 14.47 -1.08
C PRO A 5 14.96 15.89 -1.51
N THR A 6 15.73 16.63 -0.69
CA THR A 6 16.13 18.03 -0.95
C THR A 6 17.52 18.15 -1.53
N CYS A 7 18.54 17.67 -0.82
CA CYS A 7 19.96 17.81 -1.25
C CYS A 7 20.52 16.57 -1.96
N LYS A 8 19.80 15.44 -1.97
CA LYS A 8 20.19 14.17 -2.58
C LYS A 8 21.35 13.44 -1.89
N GLU A 9 21.76 13.89 -0.72
CA GLU A 9 22.77 13.22 0.10
C GLU A 9 22.20 12.02 0.81
N GLU A 10 23.03 11.06 1.14
CA GLU A 10 22.69 9.89 1.94
C GLU A 10 22.56 10.30 3.41
N ILE A 11 21.52 9.78 4.07
CA ILE A 11 21.20 10.04 5.46
C ILE A 11 20.72 8.74 6.12
N ASP A 12 20.77 8.69 7.44
CA ASP A 12 20.32 7.54 8.21
C ASP A 12 18.80 7.34 8.11
N ASP A 13 18.37 6.08 8.16
CA ASP A 13 16.98 5.66 7.91
C ASP A 13 15.95 6.23 8.91
N GLU A 14 16.38 6.65 10.09
CA GLU A 14 15.48 7.14 11.16
C GLU A 14 15.72 8.62 11.50
N SER A 15 16.47 9.33 10.66
CA SER A 15 16.79 10.73 10.90
C SER A 15 15.53 11.60 10.87
N ARG A 16 15.42 12.52 11.84
CA ARG A 16 14.34 13.52 11.87
C ARG A 16 14.59 14.68 10.93
N TYR A 17 15.84 14.98 10.69
CA TYR A 17 16.32 16.07 9.84
C TYR A 17 17.48 15.56 9.00
N CYS A 18 17.64 16.12 7.81
CA CYS A 18 18.84 15.92 7.04
C CYS A 18 19.98 16.73 7.68
N ASP A 19 21.06 16.07 8.06
CA ASP A 19 22.26 16.67 8.66
C ASP A 19 23.00 17.60 7.70
N GLN A 20 22.87 17.39 6.39
CA GLN A 20 23.53 18.18 5.36
C GLN A 20 22.78 19.48 5.01
N CYS A 21 21.45 19.45 4.93
CA CYS A 21 20.66 20.63 4.52
C CYS A 21 19.65 21.13 5.58
N GLY A 22 19.57 20.48 6.76
CA GLY A 22 18.66 20.86 7.84
C GLY A 22 17.17 20.63 7.56
N GLN A 23 16.81 20.05 6.41
CA GLN A 23 15.42 19.83 6.04
C GLN A 23 14.78 18.79 6.95
N ALA A 24 13.60 19.12 7.51
CA ALA A 24 12.79 18.14 8.24
C ALA A 24 12.33 17.03 7.30
N LEU A 25 12.51 15.78 7.74
CA LEU A 25 12.16 14.60 6.97
C LEU A 25 10.77 14.11 7.34
N VAL A 26 9.99 13.75 6.33
CA VAL A 26 8.69 13.11 6.51
C VAL A 26 8.70 11.75 5.85
N TYR A 27 8.06 10.79 6.49
CA TYR A 27 8.07 9.39 6.12
C TYR A 27 6.65 8.93 5.79
N CYS A 28 6.53 8.05 4.82
CA CYS A 28 5.25 7.47 4.50
C CYS A 28 4.82 6.46 5.58
N SER A 29 3.63 6.65 6.16
CA SER A 29 3.07 5.75 7.16
C SER A 29 2.79 4.33 6.64
N SER A 30 2.66 4.17 5.32
CA SER A 30 2.33 2.88 4.70
C SER A 30 3.56 2.13 4.16
N CYS A 31 4.52 2.83 3.53
CA CYS A 31 5.68 2.19 2.89
C CYS A 31 7.03 2.59 3.51
N GLY A 32 7.05 3.47 4.52
CA GLY A 32 8.26 3.89 5.25
C GLY A 32 9.19 4.83 4.48
N ARG A 33 8.92 5.14 3.21
CA ARG A 33 9.82 5.96 2.40
C ARG A 33 9.81 7.42 2.80
N VAL A 34 10.98 8.04 2.76
CA VAL A 34 11.13 9.48 2.92
C VAL A 34 10.64 10.21 1.67
N GLY A 35 10.02 11.37 1.85
CA GLY A 35 9.50 12.15 0.74
C GLY A 35 9.21 13.59 1.10
N LYS A 36 8.45 14.26 0.25
CA LYS A 36 7.96 15.64 0.42
C LYS A 36 6.45 15.68 0.25
N GLY A 37 5.80 16.62 0.93
CA GLY A 37 4.36 16.84 0.79
C GLY A 37 3.51 16.05 1.78
N ARG A 38 2.20 16.02 1.56
CA ARG A 38 1.22 15.39 2.46
C ARG A 38 0.95 13.92 2.14
N ARG A 39 1.22 13.50 0.92
CA ARG A 39 1.01 12.14 0.45
C ARG A 39 2.25 11.60 -0.22
N CYS A 40 2.48 10.30 -0.02
CA CYS A 40 3.57 9.59 -0.65
C CYS A 40 3.34 9.48 -2.17
N ILE A 41 4.30 9.93 -2.95
CA ILE A 41 4.26 9.83 -4.42
C ILE A 41 4.34 8.38 -4.93
N TYR A 42 4.74 7.44 -4.07
CA TYR A 42 4.93 6.03 -4.44
C TYR A 42 3.72 5.15 -4.14
N CYS A 43 3.05 5.37 -2.99
CA CYS A 43 1.93 4.51 -2.57
C CYS A 43 0.67 5.29 -2.17
N GLY A 44 0.67 6.63 -2.27
CA GLY A 44 -0.46 7.46 -1.88
C GLY A 44 -0.70 7.57 -0.37
N GLY A 45 0.06 6.86 0.46
CA GLY A 45 -0.04 6.89 1.92
C GLY A 45 0.25 8.29 2.50
N LEU A 46 -0.17 8.51 3.74
CA LEU A 46 0.08 9.78 4.42
C LEU A 46 1.57 9.92 4.78
N MET A 47 2.10 11.12 4.57
CA MET A 47 3.44 11.49 5.04
C MET A 47 3.33 12.00 6.46
N VAL A 48 4.09 11.41 7.35
CA VAL A 48 4.12 11.72 8.80
C VAL A 48 5.54 12.02 9.24
N ASN A 49 5.69 12.74 10.33
CA ASN A 49 6.99 12.98 10.93
C ASN A 49 7.55 11.67 11.52
N ALA A 50 8.87 11.57 11.64
CA ALA A 50 9.54 10.41 12.24
C ALA A 50 8.95 10.01 13.61
N GLU A 51 8.56 10.98 14.44
CA GLU A 51 7.92 10.73 15.73
C GLU A 51 6.54 10.06 15.63
N GLN A 52 5.74 10.47 14.67
CA GLN A 52 4.42 9.87 14.43
C GLN A 52 4.54 8.47 13.83
N LEU A 53 5.60 8.23 13.04
CA LEU A 53 5.88 6.90 12.51
C LEU A 53 6.21 5.91 13.62
N LEU A 54 7.05 6.31 14.59
CA LEU A 54 7.41 5.50 15.75
C LEU A 54 6.19 5.21 16.63
N LYS A 55 5.37 6.22 16.95
CA LYS A 55 4.13 6.04 17.73
C LYS A 55 3.14 5.10 17.08
N ASN A 56 3.01 5.15 15.76
CA ASN A 56 2.14 4.24 15.02
C ASN A 56 2.68 2.79 15.01
N ARG A 57 3.99 2.59 15.07
CA ARG A 57 4.60 1.26 15.20
C ARG A 57 4.39 0.68 16.59
N GLU A 58 4.53 1.47 17.64
CA GLU A 58 4.28 1.04 19.01
C GLU A 58 2.81 0.69 19.27
N ALA A 59 1.87 1.43 18.67
CA ALA A 59 0.44 1.15 18.76
C ALA A 59 0.03 -0.19 18.09
N SER A 60 0.83 -0.67 17.15
CA SER A 60 0.59 -1.95 16.46
C SER A 60 1.09 -3.18 17.24
N HIS A 61 1.91 -2.98 18.27
CA HIS A 61 2.49 -4.08 19.08
C HIS A 61 1.84 -4.25 20.46
N THR A 62 0.87 -3.40 20.83
CA THR A 62 0.21 -3.50 22.14
C THR A 62 -1.24 -3.96 22.00
N SER A 63 -1.43 -5.17 21.56
CA SER A 63 -2.72 -5.88 21.66
C SER A 63 -2.51 -7.30 22.20
N LEU A 64 -1.97 -7.41 23.40
CA LEU A 64 -2.10 -8.62 24.21
C LEU A 64 -2.00 -8.25 25.70
N GLY A 65 -3.18 -8.23 26.34
CA GLY A 65 -3.35 -8.55 27.74
C GLY A 65 -3.06 -7.45 28.75
N THR A 66 -4.08 -6.90 29.36
CA THR A 66 -4.39 -7.22 30.78
C THR A 66 -5.62 -6.40 31.19
N PHE A 67 -6.70 -7.10 31.47
CA PHE A 67 -7.81 -6.57 32.25
C PHE A 67 -7.32 -6.35 33.69
N SER A 68 -7.35 -5.14 34.18
CA SER A 68 -7.26 -4.86 35.60
C SER A 68 -8.51 -4.09 36.03
N SER A 69 -9.33 -4.79 36.73
CA SER A 69 -10.54 -4.32 37.40
C SER A 69 -10.24 -3.15 38.33
N ARG A 70 -10.98 -2.06 38.22
CA ARG A 70 -11.27 -1.18 39.35
C ARG A 70 -12.79 -1.02 39.50
N ILE A 71 -13.30 -1.71 40.50
CA ILE A 71 -14.60 -1.56 41.12
C ILE A 71 -14.69 -0.16 41.69
N ILE A 72 -15.72 0.58 41.32
CA ILE A 72 -16.28 1.63 42.18
C ILE A 72 -17.79 1.37 42.26
N THR A 73 -18.19 0.99 43.46
CA THR A 73 -19.57 0.83 43.92
C THR A 73 -20.23 2.18 44.06
N SER A 74 -21.46 2.33 43.58
CA SER A 74 -22.61 2.81 44.35
C SER A 74 -23.84 3.07 43.46
N GLY A 75 -24.92 2.44 43.80
CA GLY A 75 -26.27 3.08 43.84
C GLY A 75 -27.27 2.72 42.75
N ASN A 76 -28.03 1.66 43.06
CA ASN A 76 -29.52 1.51 42.94
C ASN A 76 -30.30 1.74 41.61
N THR A 77 -30.95 0.61 41.23
CA THR A 77 -32.37 0.44 40.86
C THR A 77 -32.85 0.91 39.49
N THR A 78 -33.27 0.09 38.59
CA THR A 78 -34.49 -0.66 38.40
C THR A 78 -34.52 -1.36 37.03
N LEU A 79 -35.16 -2.50 37.00
CA LEU A 79 -35.54 -3.40 35.90
C LEU A 79 -35.98 -2.71 34.61
N GLY A 80 -35.46 -3.19 33.49
CA GLY A 80 -35.94 -2.96 32.15
C GLY A 80 -35.20 -3.90 31.20
N SER A 81 -35.80 -5.06 30.94
CA SER A 81 -35.39 -6.00 29.91
C SER A 81 -35.55 -5.32 28.56
N ASP A 82 -34.47 -5.09 27.85
CA ASP A 82 -34.49 -5.10 26.39
C ASP A 82 -33.08 -5.35 25.89
N ASN A 83 -32.93 -6.56 25.42
CA ASN A 83 -31.70 -7.10 24.84
C ASN A 83 -31.62 -6.61 23.40
N SER A 84 -31.09 -5.42 23.19
CA SER A 84 -30.67 -4.93 21.89
C SER A 84 -29.18 -4.60 21.95
N MET A 85 -28.37 -5.65 21.80
CA MET A 85 -26.97 -5.47 21.37
C MET A 85 -26.99 -4.79 20.00
N VAL A 86 -26.90 -3.47 19.98
CA VAL A 86 -26.46 -2.75 18.78
C VAL A 86 -24.98 -2.99 18.66
N THR A 87 -24.63 -4.11 18.06
CA THR A 87 -23.33 -4.27 17.46
C THR A 87 -23.29 -3.33 16.24
N THR A 88 -22.78 -2.13 16.44
CA THR A 88 -22.28 -1.30 15.35
C THR A 88 -21.08 -2.03 14.77
N ALA A 89 -21.34 -3.12 14.06
CA ALA A 89 -20.38 -3.69 13.12
C ALA A 89 -20.19 -2.62 12.05
N GLY A 90 -19.13 -1.82 12.22
CA GLY A 90 -18.62 -0.98 11.15
C GLY A 90 -18.46 -1.89 9.95
N ASN A 91 -19.22 -1.61 8.92
CA ASN A 91 -19.19 -2.34 7.65
C ASN A 91 -17.83 -2.03 6.99
N TYR A 92 -16.77 -2.65 7.47
CA TYR A 92 -15.48 -2.70 6.77
C TYR A 92 -15.72 -3.57 5.55
N GLN A 93 -16.16 -2.95 4.46
CA GLN A 93 -16.19 -3.60 3.16
C GLN A 93 -14.76 -4.05 2.87
N ARG A 94 -14.50 -5.35 3.08
CA ARG A 94 -13.23 -5.94 2.68
C ARG A 94 -13.10 -5.72 1.18
N LEU A 95 -12.01 -5.09 0.77
CA LEU A 95 -11.70 -4.95 -0.65
C LEU A 95 -11.60 -6.35 -1.25
N PRO A 96 -12.13 -6.58 -2.46
CA PRO A 96 -11.90 -7.81 -3.19
C PRO A 96 -10.40 -8.08 -3.27
N VAL A 97 -9.99 -9.31 -3.07
CA VAL A 97 -8.57 -9.70 -3.12
C VAL A 97 -8.17 -9.87 -4.58
N LEU A 98 -7.30 -8.98 -5.06
CA LEU A 98 -6.66 -9.12 -6.37
C LEU A 98 -5.43 -9.99 -6.26
N THR A 99 -5.29 -10.98 -7.13
CA THR A 99 -4.06 -11.75 -7.30
C THR A 99 -3.62 -11.71 -8.77
N LEU A 100 -2.35 -11.38 -9.03
CA LEU A 100 -1.71 -11.55 -10.33
C LEU A 100 -0.76 -12.73 -10.24
N TYR A 101 -0.90 -13.69 -11.15
CA TYR A 101 -0.19 -14.98 -11.06
C TYR A 101 0.48 -15.37 -12.37
N ASN A 102 1.73 -15.83 -12.28
CA ASN A 102 2.44 -16.52 -13.37
C ASN A 102 3.13 -17.76 -12.81
N GLY A 103 2.62 -18.95 -13.15
CA GLY A 103 3.15 -20.21 -12.63
C GLY A 103 4.53 -20.59 -13.16
N ASN A 104 4.90 -20.13 -14.37
CA ASN A 104 6.19 -20.46 -14.97
C ASN A 104 7.35 -19.69 -14.33
N LEU A 105 7.07 -18.49 -13.84
CA LEU A 105 8.04 -17.60 -13.20
C LEU A 105 7.90 -17.58 -11.67
N ASP A 106 7.01 -18.40 -11.12
CA ASP A 106 6.67 -18.43 -9.69
C ASP A 106 6.33 -17.03 -9.12
N ILE A 107 5.62 -16.23 -9.92
CA ILE A 107 5.19 -14.90 -9.51
C ILE A 107 3.77 -15.00 -8.96
N ARG A 108 3.59 -14.54 -7.72
CA ARG A 108 2.27 -14.34 -7.10
C ARG A 108 2.24 -12.99 -6.39
N ILE A 109 1.50 -12.06 -6.95
CA ILE A 109 1.31 -10.70 -6.42
C ILE A 109 -0.09 -10.61 -5.83
N VAL A 110 -0.19 -10.35 -4.53
CA VAL A 110 -1.47 -9.96 -3.90
C VAL A 110 -1.58 -8.44 -3.99
N GLY A 111 -2.61 -7.95 -4.68
CA GLY A 111 -2.79 -6.54 -4.99
C GLY A 111 -2.98 -5.69 -3.73
N GLN A 112 -2.21 -4.63 -3.62
CA GLN A 112 -2.38 -3.59 -2.60
C GLN A 112 -2.81 -2.30 -3.30
N ASN A 113 -3.82 -1.64 -2.75
CA ASN A 113 -4.32 -0.39 -3.32
C ASN A 113 -3.24 0.71 -3.30
N GLY A 114 -2.98 1.29 -4.47
CA GLY A 114 -1.96 2.30 -4.68
C GLY A 114 -0.54 1.74 -4.90
N ALA A 115 -0.34 0.42 -4.81
CA ALA A 115 0.98 -0.18 -4.94
C ALA A 115 1.53 -0.06 -6.36
N VAL A 116 2.81 0.26 -6.44
CA VAL A 116 3.58 0.27 -7.69
C VAL A 116 4.15 -1.12 -7.96
N ILE A 117 4.09 -1.54 -9.21
CA ILE A 117 4.80 -2.71 -9.75
C ILE A 117 5.96 -2.20 -10.59
N GLY A 118 7.16 -2.69 -10.30
CA GLY A 118 8.33 -2.30 -11.05
C GLY A 118 9.59 -3.01 -10.58
N ARG A 119 10.65 -2.90 -11.37
CA ARG A 119 11.92 -3.57 -11.11
C ARG A 119 12.64 -3.05 -9.86
N ARG A 120 12.50 -1.74 -9.56
CA ARG A 120 13.21 -1.07 -8.46
C ARG A 120 12.29 -0.55 -7.37
N HIS A 121 11.02 -0.33 -7.69
CA HIS A 121 10.07 0.35 -6.80
C HIS A 121 8.81 -0.48 -6.58
N GLY A 122 8.24 -0.32 -5.39
CA GLY A 122 7.02 -1.01 -4.98
C GLY A 122 7.29 -2.31 -4.20
N PRO A 123 6.24 -2.85 -3.58
CA PRO A 123 6.34 -4.03 -2.70
C PRO A 123 6.64 -5.32 -3.45
N TYR A 124 6.63 -5.31 -4.78
CA TYR A 124 6.77 -6.49 -5.63
C TYR A 124 8.08 -6.54 -6.41
N SER A 125 9.02 -5.63 -6.10
CA SER A 125 10.28 -5.50 -6.85
C SER A 125 11.12 -6.78 -6.84
N GLN A 126 11.01 -7.61 -5.78
CA GLN A 126 11.72 -8.89 -5.69
C GLN A 126 11.41 -9.87 -6.85
N PHE A 127 10.22 -9.75 -7.48
CA PHE A 127 9.87 -10.60 -8.62
C PHE A 127 10.46 -10.11 -9.94
N PHE A 128 10.94 -8.87 -10.00
CA PHE A 128 11.29 -8.20 -11.25
C PHE A 128 12.70 -7.61 -11.27
N GLN A 129 13.46 -7.70 -10.16
CA GLN A 129 14.76 -7.04 -10.00
C GLN A 129 15.77 -7.39 -11.09
N ASP A 130 15.73 -8.63 -11.60
CA ASP A 130 16.63 -9.14 -12.62
C ASP A 130 16.09 -8.99 -14.05
N ASN A 131 14.85 -8.49 -14.20
CA ASN A 131 14.23 -8.32 -15.50
C ASN A 131 14.45 -6.89 -16.04
N MET A 132 15.42 -6.76 -16.96
CA MET A 132 15.81 -5.49 -17.56
C MET A 132 14.72 -4.84 -18.41
N TYR A 133 13.72 -5.62 -18.86
CA TYR A 133 12.59 -5.11 -19.66
C TYR A 133 11.53 -4.43 -18.80
N ILE A 134 11.47 -4.72 -17.51
CA ILE A 134 10.56 -4.07 -16.57
C ILE A 134 11.18 -2.73 -16.10
N SER A 135 10.44 -1.64 -16.24
CA SER A 135 10.86 -0.31 -15.77
C SER A 135 11.00 -0.26 -14.24
N GLY A 136 11.82 0.64 -13.72
CA GLY A 136 11.98 0.84 -12.28
C GLY A 136 10.65 1.10 -11.55
N VAL A 137 9.81 1.95 -12.14
CA VAL A 137 8.36 2.10 -11.91
C VAL A 137 7.70 1.71 -13.22
N HIS A 138 6.86 0.67 -13.26
CA HIS A 138 6.28 0.17 -14.51
C HIS A 138 4.77 0.39 -14.55
N ALA A 139 4.06 -0.11 -13.57
CA ALA A 139 2.62 0.04 -13.45
C ALA A 139 2.19 0.29 -12.01
N GLN A 140 0.94 0.67 -11.80
CA GLN A 140 0.36 0.89 -10.49
C GLN A 140 -0.99 0.19 -10.40
N LEU A 141 -1.24 -0.48 -9.27
CA LEU A 141 -2.54 -1.05 -8.93
C LEU A 141 -3.34 -0.04 -8.11
N VAL A 142 -4.58 0.21 -8.49
CA VAL A 142 -5.49 1.06 -7.73
C VAL A 142 -6.85 0.38 -7.62
N TYR A 143 -7.53 0.59 -6.50
CA TYR A 143 -8.90 0.14 -6.31
C TYR A 143 -9.83 1.35 -6.24
N ASN A 144 -10.89 1.30 -7.04
CA ASN A 144 -11.98 2.27 -7.04
C ASN A 144 -13.29 1.54 -6.77
N LYS A 145 -14.18 2.11 -5.95
CA LYS A 145 -15.48 1.51 -5.64
C LYS A 145 -16.38 1.32 -6.85
N GLU A 146 -16.24 2.19 -7.84
CA GLU A 146 -17.06 2.18 -9.07
C GLU A 146 -16.52 1.21 -10.13
N SER A 147 -15.19 1.20 -10.31
CA SER A 147 -14.50 0.46 -11.38
C SER A 147 -13.84 -0.83 -10.90
N GLY A 148 -13.80 -1.07 -9.58
CA GLY A 148 -13.07 -2.17 -8.97
C GLY A 148 -11.55 -1.98 -9.04
N TRP A 149 -10.81 -3.08 -9.16
CA TRP A 149 -9.38 -3.05 -9.36
C TRP A 149 -9.03 -2.54 -10.75
N CYS A 150 -8.06 -1.64 -10.80
CA CYS A 150 -7.53 -1.08 -12.03
C CYS A 150 -6.00 -1.17 -12.04
N ILE A 151 -5.44 -1.26 -13.25
CA ILE A 151 -4.02 -1.11 -13.51
C ILE A 151 -3.77 0.16 -14.33
N ILE A 152 -2.68 0.86 -14.01
CA ILE A 152 -2.26 2.10 -14.68
C ILE A 152 -0.82 1.92 -15.12
N ASP A 153 -0.54 2.10 -16.41
CA ASP A 153 0.84 2.18 -16.90
C ASP A 153 1.49 3.47 -16.41
N LYS A 154 2.73 3.40 -15.89
CA LYS A 154 3.46 4.55 -15.35
C LYS A 154 4.58 5.00 -16.28
N HIS A 155 4.26 5.23 -17.55
CA HIS A 155 5.21 5.58 -18.60
C HIS A 155 6.33 4.54 -18.71
N SER A 156 5.95 3.28 -18.73
CA SER A 156 6.91 2.19 -18.84
C SER A 156 7.56 2.16 -20.22
N SER A 157 8.85 1.76 -20.26
CA SER A 157 9.64 1.77 -21.53
C SER A 157 9.15 0.74 -22.55
N ASN A 158 8.60 -0.38 -22.08
CA ASN A 158 8.16 -1.49 -22.93
C ASN A 158 6.66 -1.75 -22.86
N GLY A 159 5.90 -0.84 -22.27
CA GLY A 159 4.46 -0.86 -22.21
C GLY A 159 3.86 -1.88 -21.26
N THR A 160 2.62 -1.61 -20.87
CA THR A 160 1.73 -2.51 -20.15
C THR A 160 0.59 -2.90 -21.08
N ARG A 161 0.20 -4.18 -21.13
CA ARG A 161 -0.93 -4.67 -21.91
C ARG A 161 -1.95 -5.38 -21.04
N LEU A 162 -3.20 -5.26 -21.42
CA LEU A 162 -4.32 -5.99 -20.84
C LEU A 162 -5.04 -6.74 -21.96
N ASN A 163 -5.03 -8.08 -21.92
CA ASN A 163 -5.59 -8.94 -22.98
C ASN A 163 -5.05 -8.54 -24.36
N ASP A 164 -3.70 -8.41 -24.47
CA ASP A 164 -2.96 -8.00 -25.68
C ASP A 164 -3.19 -6.55 -26.17
N ARG A 165 -4.07 -5.80 -25.50
CA ARG A 165 -4.27 -4.37 -25.78
C ARG A 165 -3.31 -3.53 -24.96
N GLU A 166 -2.53 -2.71 -25.64
CA GLU A 166 -1.61 -1.77 -24.97
C GLU A 166 -2.39 -0.67 -24.23
N LEU A 167 -1.96 -0.38 -23.01
CA LEU A 167 -2.53 0.66 -22.17
C LEU A 167 -1.91 2.02 -22.48
N LEU A 168 -2.73 3.04 -22.46
CA LEU A 168 -2.24 4.41 -22.48
C LEU A 168 -1.66 4.77 -21.10
N PRO A 169 -0.51 5.44 -21.04
CA PRO A 169 0.09 5.88 -19.80
C PRO A 169 -0.87 6.76 -18.96
N ASP A 170 -0.84 6.55 -17.65
CA ASP A 170 -1.66 7.26 -16.65
C ASP A 170 -3.18 7.09 -16.79
N VAL A 171 -3.65 6.24 -17.69
CA VAL A 171 -5.07 5.92 -17.84
C VAL A 171 -5.40 4.64 -17.05
N PRO A 172 -6.30 4.71 -16.05
CA PRO A 172 -6.70 3.52 -15.31
C PRO A 172 -7.54 2.58 -16.18
N MET A 173 -7.16 1.31 -16.21
CA MET A 173 -7.90 0.25 -16.90
C MET A 173 -8.38 -0.78 -15.90
N SER A 174 -9.69 -1.04 -15.86
CA SER A 174 -10.29 -1.99 -14.92
C SER A 174 -9.89 -3.43 -15.23
N LEU A 175 -9.63 -4.19 -14.16
CA LEU A 175 -9.25 -5.60 -14.20
C LEU A 175 -10.45 -6.48 -13.85
N LYS A 176 -10.52 -7.64 -14.50
CA LYS A 176 -11.51 -8.69 -14.21
C LYS A 176 -10.81 -10.02 -14.00
N SER A 177 -11.42 -10.91 -13.22
CA SER A 177 -10.92 -12.28 -13.11
C SER A 177 -10.86 -12.95 -14.49
N GLY A 178 -9.73 -13.59 -14.77
CA GLY A 178 -9.44 -14.22 -16.05
C GLY A 178 -8.70 -13.33 -17.06
N ASP A 179 -8.58 -12.02 -16.80
CA ASP A 179 -7.77 -11.14 -17.63
C ASP A 179 -6.29 -11.52 -17.61
N LEU A 180 -5.57 -11.18 -18.66
CA LEU A 180 -4.12 -11.33 -18.79
C LEU A 180 -3.46 -9.96 -18.76
N VAL A 181 -2.71 -9.68 -17.72
CA VAL A 181 -1.86 -8.47 -17.61
C VAL A 181 -0.46 -8.82 -18.05
N THR A 182 0.08 -8.07 -19.02
CA THR A 182 1.47 -8.22 -19.47
C THR A 182 2.25 -6.94 -19.21
N LEU A 183 3.29 -7.05 -18.39
CA LEU A 183 4.26 -5.99 -18.12
C LEU A 183 5.51 -6.28 -18.95
N ALA A 184 5.75 -5.52 -20.00
CA ALA A 184 6.82 -5.78 -20.96
C ALA A 184 6.76 -7.22 -21.53
N ASN A 185 7.59 -8.12 -21.00
CA ASN A 185 7.68 -9.53 -21.38
C ASN A 185 7.13 -10.52 -20.34
N VAL A 186 6.52 -10.03 -19.26
CA VAL A 186 5.97 -10.87 -18.18
C VAL A 186 4.45 -10.80 -18.20
N SER A 187 3.81 -11.92 -18.52
CA SER A 187 2.35 -12.05 -18.50
C SER A 187 1.87 -12.70 -17.21
N MET A 188 0.84 -12.16 -16.59
CA MET A 188 0.24 -12.64 -15.35
C MET A 188 -1.26 -12.71 -15.48
N GLN A 189 -1.85 -13.80 -15.03
CA GLN A 189 -3.30 -13.95 -14.97
C GLN A 189 -3.89 -13.23 -13.78
N VAL A 190 -5.00 -12.56 -13.98
CA VAL A 190 -5.77 -11.84 -12.94
C VAL A 190 -6.76 -12.79 -12.28
N ASN A 191 -6.78 -12.83 -10.95
CA ASN A 191 -7.84 -13.42 -10.15
C ASN A 191 -8.33 -12.40 -9.11
N ILE A 192 -9.65 -12.23 -8.98
CA ILE A 192 -10.30 -11.32 -8.02
C ILE A 192 -11.36 -12.11 -7.26
N GLU A 193 -11.21 -12.18 -5.94
CA GLU A 193 -12.08 -12.90 -5.00
C GLU A 193 -12.76 -11.96 -4.00
#